data_d7947e121bc4a81affd1a5396837a704
#
_entry.id   d7947e121bc4a81affd1a5396837a704
#
_cell.length_a   1.000
_cell.length_b   1.000
_cell.length_c   1.000
_cell.angle_alpha   90.00
_cell.angle_beta   90.00
_cell.angle_gamma   90.00
#
_symmetry.space_group_name_H-M   'P 1'
#
loop_
_entity.id
_entity.type
_entity.pdbx_description
1 polymer ?
#
loop_
_entity_poly.entity_id
_entity_poly.type
_entity_poly.pdbx_seq_one_letter_code
_entity_poly.pdbx_strand_id
1 'polypeptide(L)'
;MILESRFRLVALVQACGPQPVIGRRDCNSNEKLHRTKCSSSDPGVYPAAAPPAGRECNHMGQLFFEYLLVVSLRKKRNEEGYEPHITYQFPKREVMGRLQREEEEKCMKAAHLFCFPEGINWAPLTEYKSETFSFVLTEVDGSRRNGYCRRLLPAGRGARVPEAYCIISRVACFGLFSKIFDEVEKRRQISKAMIYPFMQSLREAPLPSPGNTISISSFIPDAGTEIICLTRPVESWLEHVDFRALFRCLNDDEVLMVFAATVMERRIIFISEELSTLSQVLHAVAALLYPFVWQHTFISIVPTVLIDVCSAPTPYLLGVQKSLLEQLTDHSDLMIVDLSPGAETKFITRIGDEESLLPAKLTEELLLRLSARKRNASTEELNCLVSEAFLCVFTRSVGHFSQHIRRSGNSRHFHKKSFLKAVEHKSHLNFVKLFIQTQMFDLFIQEEETQPNPNAFFHRKVSEYHERTKKEKMKAGWVRGVVV
;
A
#
# COMPACT_ATOMS: atom_id res chain seq x y z
N MET A 1 7.88 -29.97 -12.15
CA MET A 1 8.27 -28.63 -12.65
C MET A 1 7.15 -27.60 -12.54
N ILE A 2 5.93 -27.84 -13.02
CA ILE A 2 4.81 -26.86 -12.89
C ILE A 2 4.34 -26.72 -11.43
N LEU A 3 4.27 -27.78 -10.65
CA LEU A 3 3.94 -27.75 -9.21
C LEU A 3 5.02 -27.06 -8.37
N GLU A 4 6.30 -27.29 -8.64
CA GLU A 4 7.40 -26.61 -7.91
C GLU A 4 7.48 -25.11 -8.18
N SER A 5 7.15 -24.67 -9.41
CA SER A 5 7.06 -23.23 -9.72
C SER A 5 5.85 -22.57 -9.06
N ARG A 6 4.72 -23.28 -8.93
CA ARG A 6 3.53 -22.80 -8.18
C ARG A 6 3.83 -22.67 -6.68
N PHE A 7 4.47 -23.66 -6.07
CA PHE A 7 4.87 -23.58 -4.65
C PHE A 7 5.87 -22.44 -4.38
N ARG A 8 6.81 -22.18 -5.29
CA ARG A 8 7.74 -21.06 -5.15
C ARG A 8 7.07 -19.68 -5.32
N LEU A 9 6.06 -19.58 -6.17
CA LEU A 9 5.28 -18.35 -6.34
C LEU A 9 4.36 -18.10 -5.14
N VAL A 10 3.73 -19.14 -4.58
CA VAL A 10 2.96 -19.08 -3.34
C VAL A 10 3.86 -18.77 -2.15
N ALA A 11 5.08 -19.30 -2.11
CA ALA A 11 6.06 -18.96 -1.07
C ALA A 11 6.53 -17.49 -1.13
N LEU A 12 6.62 -16.90 -2.33
CA LEU A 12 6.86 -15.45 -2.51
C LEU A 12 5.71 -14.59 -1.99
N VAL A 13 4.50 -15.13 -1.99
CA VAL A 13 3.29 -14.46 -1.48
C VAL A 13 3.04 -14.75 0.01
N GLN A 14 3.48 -15.91 0.51
CA GLN A 14 3.28 -16.37 1.90
C GLN A 14 4.41 -16.02 2.87
N ALA A 15 5.54 -15.46 2.41
CA ALA A 15 6.73 -15.14 3.23
C ALA A 15 6.52 -14.03 4.29
N CYS A 16 5.30 -13.61 4.55
CA CYS A 16 4.92 -12.66 5.60
C CYS A 16 4.49 -13.33 6.92
N GLY A 17 4.99 -14.54 7.23
CA GLY A 17 4.88 -15.12 8.57
C GLY A 17 6.09 -14.73 9.44
N PRO A 18 5.94 -14.64 10.78
CA PRO A 18 7.03 -14.23 11.66
C PRO A 18 8.20 -15.22 11.57
N GLN A 19 9.32 -14.76 11.02
CA GLN A 19 10.59 -15.46 11.15
C GLN A 19 11.09 -15.27 12.58
N PRO A 20 11.54 -16.34 13.27
CA PRO A 20 12.16 -16.20 14.57
C PRO A 20 13.44 -15.38 14.42
N VAL A 21 13.60 -14.39 15.26
CA VAL A 21 14.81 -13.57 15.40
C VAL A 21 15.98 -14.51 15.69
N ILE A 22 16.81 -14.81 14.69
CA ILE A 22 18.07 -15.53 14.87
C ILE A 22 19.01 -14.56 15.57
N GLY A 23 19.29 -14.86 16.83
CA GLY A 23 20.22 -14.12 17.65
C GLY A 23 21.57 -13.96 16.95
N ARG A 24 22.05 -12.73 16.84
CA ARG A 24 23.42 -12.43 16.43
C ARG A 24 24.36 -13.13 17.40
N ARG A 25 25.13 -14.07 16.89
CA ARG A 25 26.30 -14.61 17.59
C ARG A 25 27.35 -13.50 17.67
N ASP A 26 27.73 -13.18 18.90
CA ASP A 26 28.89 -12.34 19.20
C ASP A 26 30.15 -12.94 18.59
N CYS A 27 30.76 -12.24 17.65
CA CYS A 27 32.16 -12.46 17.29
C CYS A 27 33.02 -11.52 18.13
N ASN A 28 33.50 -12.06 19.25
CA ASN A 28 34.61 -11.49 19.98
C ASN A 28 35.90 -11.78 19.23
N SER A 29 36.55 -10.78 18.69
CA SER A 29 37.97 -10.83 18.34
C SER A 29 38.65 -9.58 18.87
N ASN A 30 39.44 -9.81 19.91
CA ASN A 30 40.41 -8.87 20.47
C ASN A 30 41.45 -8.50 19.41
N GLU A 31 41.60 -7.23 19.13
CA GLU A 31 42.84 -6.70 18.64
C GLU A 31 43.22 -5.40 19.38
N LYS A 32 44.35 -5.50 20.10
CA LYS A 32 45.02 -4.40 20.78
C LYS A 32 45.64 -3.46 19.74
N LEU A 33 45.33 -2.18 19.82
CA LEU A 33 46.16 -1.16 19.13
C LEU A 33 46.66 -0.13 20.12
N HIS A 34 47.99 0.04 20.04
CA HIS A 34 48.83 0.91 20.82
C HIS A 34 48.42 2.38 20.81
N ARG A 35 48.42 2.98 21.99
CA ARG A 35 48.41 4.45 22.18
C ARG A 35 49.84 4.98 21.89
N THR A 36 49.94 5.95 21.01
CA THR A 36 51.05 6.91 20.98
C THR A 36 50.50 8.32 21.21
N LYS A 37 51.00 8.93 22.27
CA LYS A 37 50.81 10.35 22.60
C LYS A 37 51.67 11.19 21.72
N CYS A 38 51.18 12.33 21.21
CA CYS A 38 51.99 13.50 20.94
C CYS A 38 51.22 14.78 21.23
N SER A 39 51.99 15.71 21.79
CA SER A 39 51.64 16.97 22.46
C SER A 39 51.40 18.15 21.52
N SER A 40 50.60 19.06 21.98
CA SER A 40 50.40 20.51 21.77
C SER A 40 51.38 21.31 20.90
N SER A 41 50.85 22.17 19.99
CA SER A 41 51.10 23.63 19.91
C SER A 41 50.27 24.28 18.78
N ASP A 42 49.70 25.42 19.07
CA ASP A 42 48.90 26.38 18.29
C ASP A 42 49.77 27.28 17.36
N PRO A 43 49.20 28.30 16.65
CA PRO A 43 48.24 28.25 15.52
C PRO A 43 48.82 28.90 14.24
N GLY A 44 48.30 28.57 13.07
CA GLY A 44 48.68 29.23 11.82
C GLY A 44 47.60 29.05 10.74
N VAL A 45 47.08 30.18 10.31
CA VAL A 45 46.14 30.35 9.20
C VAL A 45 46.75 29.83 7.90
N TYR A 46 46.10 28.86 7.26
CA TYR A 46 46.32 28.49 5.87
C TYR A 46 45.01 28.14 5.14
N PRO A 47 44.95 28.33 3.81
CA PRO A 47 43.72 28.38 3.05
C PRO A 47 43.12 27.01 2.80
N ALA A 48 41.80 27.01 2.55
CA ALA A 48 40.98 25.86 2.29
C ALA A 48 41.59 24.92 1.21
N ALA A 49 41.98 23.72 1.65
CA ALA A 49 42.29 22.61 0.77
C ALA A 49 41.02 21.94 0.31
N ALA A 50 40.91 21.64 -0.98
CA ALA A 50 39.84 20.88 -1.61
C ALA A 50 39.67 19.52 -0.91
N PRO A 51 38.42 19.02 -0.78
CA PRO A 51 38.17 17.71 -0.20
C PRO A 51 38.71 16.59 -1.11
N PRO A 52 39.25 15.50 -0.54
CA PRO A 52 39.76 14.39 -1.34
C PRO A 52 38.63 13.71 -2.10
N ALA A 53 38.87 13.51 -3.39
CA ALA A 53 38.05 12.65 -4.25
C ALA A 53 38.09 11.22 -3.71
N GLY A 54 36.95 10.67 -3.36
CA GLY A 54 36.85 9.26 -3.02
C GLY A 54 35.77 8.89 -2.05
N ARG A 55 34.57 8.92 -2.52
CA ARG A 55 33.44 7.97 -2.33
C ARG A 55 32.23 8.58 -3.03
N GLU A 56 31.99 8.12 -4.24
CA GLU A 56 30.69 8.27 -4.86
C GLU A 56 29.67 7.52 -4.00
N CYS A 57 29.13 8.18 -2.96
CA CYS A 57 27.81 7.84 -2.46
C CYS A 57 26.86 8.18 -3.58
N ASN A 58 26.36 7.17 -4.28
CA ASN A 58 25.25 7.26 -5.21
C ASN A 58 24.05 7.87 -4.48
N HIS A 59 23.96 9.20 -4.44
CA HIS A 59 22.70 9.91 -4.26
C HIS A 59 21.90 9.83 -5.57
N MET A 60 21.60 8.61 -6.02
CA MET A 60 20.51 8.42 -6.95
C MET A 60 19.25 8.64 -6.14
N GLY A 61 18.63 9.81 -6.30
CA GLY A 61 17.30 10.11 -5.77
C GLY A 61 16.33 8.98 -6.14
N GLN A 62 15.29 8.79 -5.35
CA GLN A 62 14.27 7.78 -5.62
C GLN A 62 13.70 8.03 -7.03
N LEU A 63 13.73 7.02 -7.89
CA LEU A 63 13.20 7.08 -9.25
C LEU A 63 11.67 7.03 -9.22
N PHE A 64 11.01 7.62 -10.22
CA PHE A 64 9.58 7.45 -10.41
C PHE A 64 9.19 5.99 -10.59
N PHE A 65 9.99 5.24 -11.35
CA PHE A 65 9.74 3.81 -11.55
C PHE A 65 11.05 3.04 -11.83
N GLU A 66 11.02 1.76 -11.53
CA GLU A 66 12.14 0.85 -11.78
C GLU A 66 12.06 0.27 -13.20
N TYR A 67 10.87 -0.20 -13.60
CA TYR A 67 10.64 -0.86 -14.88
C TYR A 67 9.35 -0.40 -15.55
N LEU A 68 9.39 -0.26 -16.88
CA LEU A 68 8.23 -0.23 -17.75
C LEU A 68 8.21 -1.52 -18.57
N LEU A 69 7.08 -2.22 -18.57
CA LEU A 69 6.86 -3.44 -19.31
C LEU A 69 5.72 -3.26 -20.29
N VAL A 70 5.82 -3.91 -21.45
CA VAL A 70 4.68 -4.16 -22.32
C VAL A 70 4.47 -5.67 -22.37
N VAL A 71 3.29 -6.10 -21.94
CA VAL A 71 2.91 -7.50 -21.91
C VAL A 71 1.82 -7.72 -22.97
N SER A 72 2.05 -8.66 -23.86
CA SER A 72 1.11 -9.02 -24.91
C SER A 72 0.62 -10.45 -24.74
N LEU A 73 -0.55 -10.73 -25.25
CA LEU A 73 -1.10 -12.08 -25.26
C LEU A 73 -0.71 -12.80 -26.56
N ARG A 74 -0.05 -13.94 -26.43
CA ARG A 74 0.34 -14.79 -27.55
C ARG A 74 -0.51 -16.07 -27.55
N LYS A 75 -1.07 -16.42 -28.71
CA LYS A 75 -1.83 -17.67 -28.86
C LYS A 75 -0.90 -18.88 -28.63
N LYS A 76 -1.33 -19.81 -27.79
CA LYS A 76 -0.61 -21.06 -27.53
C LYS A 76 -0.58 -21.91 -28.78
N ARG A 77 0.52 -22.63 -29.02
CA ARG A 77 0.71 -23.44 -30.24
C ARG A 77 -0.10 -24.73 -30.23
N ASN A 78 -0.20 -25.37 -29.08
CA ASN A 78 -0.75 -26.75 -28.94
C ASN A 78 -1.98 -26.81 -28.03
N GLU A 79 -2.47 -25.69 -27.53
CA GLU A 79 -3.59 -25.60 -26.61
C GLU A 79 -4.51 -24.43 -27.01
N GLU A 80 -5.77 -24.51 -26.65
CA GLU A 80 -6.65 -23.34 -26.76
C GLU A 80 -6.27 -22.27 -25.75
N GLY A 81 -6.38 -20.99 -26.18
CA GLY A 81 -6.16 -19.84 -25.32
C GLY A 81 -4.88 -19.06 -25.61
N TYR A 82 -4.62 -18.11 -24.72
CA TYR A 82 -3.53 -17.15 -24.84
C TYR A 82 -2.65 -17.18 -23.59
N GLU A 83 -1.37 -16.91 -23.76
CA GLU A 83 -0.41 -16.75 -22.65
C GLU A 83 0.17 -15.33 -22.63
N PRO A 84 0.27 -14.67 -21.46
CA PRO A 84 0.93 -13.38 -21.36
C PRO A 84 2.44 -13.55 -21.47
N HIS A 85 3.09 -12.68 -22.25
CA HIS A 85 4.54 -12.60 -22.39
C HIS A 85 5.01 -11.17 -22.51
N ILE A 86 6.20 -10.87 -21.98
CA ILE A 86 6.79 -9.55 -22.04
C ILE A 86 7.36 -9.33 -23.43
N THR A 87 6.80 -8.36 -24.17
CA THR A 87 7.25 -7.99 -25.52
C THR A 87 8.23 -6.81 -25.51
N TYR A 88 8.21 -6.01 -24.46
CA TYR A 88 9.11 -4.88 -24.30
C TYR A 88 9.39 -4.63 -22.82
N GLN A 89 10.63 -4.23 -22.53
CA GLN A 89 11.09 -3.85 -21.19
C GLN A 89 11.99 -2.63 -21.27
N PHE A 90 11.82 -1.71 -20.33
CA PHE A 90 12.69 -0.55 -20.15
C PHE A 90 12.98 -0.37 -18.65
N PRO A 91 14.25 -0.13 -18.23
CA PRO A 91 15.46 -0.17 -19.07
C PRO A 91 15.75 -1.57 -19.63
N LYS A 92 16.52 -1.62 -20.72
CA LYS A 92 16.92 -2.90 -21.32
C LYS A 92 17.86 -3.64 -20.37
N ARG A 93 17.75 -4.97 -20.35
CA ARG A 93 18.55 -5.84 -19.45
C ARG A 93 20.05 -5.73 -19.66
N GLU A 94 20.48 -5.41 -20.89
CA GLU A 94 21.91 -5.27 -21.26
C GLU A 94 22.60 -4.14 -20.48
N VAL A 95 21.89 -3.08 -20.11
CA VAL A 95 22.43 -1.93 -19.39
C VAL A 95 22.41 -2.10 -17.86
N MET A 96 21.92 -3.25 -17.36
CA MET A 96 21.79 -3.51 -15.93
C MET A 96 23.02 -4.20 -15.36
N GLY A 97 23.40 -3.86 -14.12
CA GLY A 97 24.40 -4.59 -13.34
C GLY A 97 23.90 -5.98 -12.90
N ARG A 98 24.82 -6.84 -12.40
CA ARG A 98 24.49 -8.22 -12.02
C ARG A 98 23.38 -8.31 -10.97
N LEU A 99 23.49 -7.60 -9.86
CA LEU A 99 22.48 -7.59 -8.78
C LEU A 99 21.12 -7.10 -9.28
N GLN A 100 21.10 -6.06 -10.10
CA GLN A 100 19.90 -5.50 -10.67
C GLN A 100 19.20 -6.51 -11.63
N ARG A 101 19.98 -7.33 -12.36
CA ARG A 101 19.43 -8.40 -13.22
C ARG A 101 18.77 -9.52 -12.40
N GLU A 102 19.34 -9.86 -11.25
CA GLU A 102 18.76 -10.89 -10.35
C GLU A 102 17.43 -10.41 -9.72
N GLU A 103 17.35 -9.15 -9.31
CA GLU A 103 16.12 -8.54 -8.82
C GLU A 103 15.06 -8.38 -9.93
N GLU A 104 15.50 -7.94 -11.11
CA GLU A 104 14.64 -7.83 -12.29
C GLU A 104 14.03 -9.18 -12.64
N GLU A 105 14.81 -10.26 -12.72
CA GLU A 105 14.32 -11.58 -13.07
C GLU A 105 13.23 -12.08 -12.12
N LYS A 106 13.37 -11.85 -10.81
CA LYS A 106 12.35 -12.17 -9.81
C LYS A 106 11.05 -11.39 -10.07
N CYS A 107 11.17 -10.09 -10.30
CA CYS A 107 10.04 -9.22 -10.58
C CYS A 107 9.31 -9.62 -11.87
N MET A 108 10.05 -9.91 -12.96
CA MET A 108 9.49 -10.23 -14.27
C MET A 108 8.74 -11.55 -14.27
N LYS A 109 9.19 -12.55 -13.48
CA LYS A 109 8.50 -13.84 -13.33
C LYS A 109 7.08 -13.75 -12.81
N ALA A 110 6.78 -12.71 -12.04
CA ALA A 110 5.46 -12.49 -11.45
C ALA A 110 4.64 -11.43 -12.20
N ALA A 111 5.26 -10.31 -12.58
CA ALA A 111 4.55 -9.12 -13.07
C ALA A 111 3.62 -9.38 -14.25
N HIS A 112 4.04 -10.22 -15.23
CA HIS A 112 3.23 -10.52 -16.41
C HIS A 112 1.92 -11.27 -16.09
N LEU A 113 1.91 -12.09 -15.03
CA LEU A 113 0.71 -12.81 -14.58
C LEU A 113 -0.34 -11.85 -14.00
N PHE A 114 0.11 -10.80 -13.30
CA PHE A 114 -0.78 -9.77 -12.77
C PHE A 114 -1.31 -8.81 -13.85
N CYS A 115 -0.60 -8.69 -14.98
CA CYS A 115 -1.09 -7.91 -16.12
C CYS A 115 -2.32 -8.55 -16.79
N PHE A 116 -2.46 -9.89 -16.72
CA PHE A 116 -3.57 -10.67 -17.24
C PHE A 116 -3.99 -11.75 -16.23
N PRO A 117 -4.61 -11.36 -15.10
CA PRO A 117 -4.96 -12.26 -14.01
C PRO A 117 -6.00 -13.31 -14.41
N GLU A 118 -6.79 -13.07 -15.47
CA GLU A 118 -7.79 -14.00 -16.01
C GLU A 118 -7.18 -15.30 -16.59
N GLY A 119 -5.86 -15.30 -16.80
CA GLY A 119 -5.15 -16.46 -17.33
C GLY A 119 -5.30 -16.61 -18.84
N ILE A 120 -5.62 -17.84 -19.30
CA ILE A 120 -5.57 -18.21 -20.71
C ILE A 120 -6.85 -17.92 -21.51
N ASN A 121 -7.96 -17.66 -20.84
CA ASN A 121 -9.30 -17.58 -21.45
C ASN A 121 -9.57 -16.18 -22.04
N TRP A 122 -8.81 -15.81 -23.07
CA TRP A 122 -9.00 -14.57 -23.79
C TRP A 122 -9.62 -14.79 -25.16
N ALA A 123 -10.55 -13.87 -25.54
CA ALA A 123 -11.06 -13.77 -26.88
C ALA A 123 -10.67 -12.40 -27.48
N PRO A 124 -10.38 -12.33 -28.79
CA PRO A 124 -10.14 -11.06 -29.44
C PRO A 124 -11.35 -10.14 -29.38
N LEU A 125 -11.12 -8.84 -29.10
CA LEU A 125 -12.14 -7.81 -28.91
C LEU A 125 -12.03 -6.74 -30.02
N THR A 126 -13.15 -6.22 -30.44
CA THR A 126 -13.21 -5.07 -31.37
C THR A 126 -13.07 -3.76 -30.64
N GLU A 127 -13.61 -3.68 -29.41
CA GLU A 127 -13.57 -2.54 -28.51
C GLU A 127 -13.13 -2.98 -27.12
N TYR A 128 -12.40 -2.12 -26.44
CA TYR A 128 -11.95 -2.35 -25.06
C TYR A 128 -11.88 -1.02 -24.31
N LYS A 129 -12.63 -0.91 -23.23
CA LYS A 129 -12.54 0.25 -22.34
C LYS A 129 -11.29 0.11 -21.48
N SER A 130 -10.33 1.01 -21.66
CA SER A 130 -9.13 0.99 -20.85
C SER A 130 -9.43 1.28 -19.38
N GLU A 131 -8.78 0.56 -18.50
CA GLU A 131 -8.82 0.78 -17.05
C GLU A 131 -7.42 0.70 -16.47
N THR A 132 -7.17 1.49 -15.44
CA THR A 132 -5.92 1.41 -14.66
C THR A 132 -6.18 0.63 -13.39
N PHE A 133 -5.38 -0.39 -13.14
CA PHE A 133 -5.40 -1.16 -11.90
C PHE A 133 -3.98 -1.32 -11.36
N SER A 134 -3.87 -1.71 -10.11
CA SER A 134 -2.58 -1.90 -9.46
C SER A 134 -2.51 -3.23 -8.71
N PHE A 135 -1.29 -3.72 -8.55
CA PHE A 135 -0.98 -4.91 -7.76
C PHE A 135 0.29 -4.67 -6.95
N VAL A 136 0.50 -5.47 -5.92
CA VAL A 136 1.67 -5.38 -5.05
C VAL A 136 2.48 -6.67 -5.17
N LEU A 137 3.76 -6.53 -5.43
CA LEU A 137 4.74 -7.60 -5.35
C LEU A 137 5.49 -7.46 -4.03
N THR A 138 5.36 -8.44 -3.15
CA THR A 138 6.08 -8.48 -1.88
C THR A 138 7.28 -9.39 -2.02
N GLU A 139 8.46 -8.91 -1.64
CA GLU A 139 9.69 -9.69 -1.66
C GLU A 139 9.91 -10.47 -0.36
N VAL A 140 10.89 -11.36 -0.35
CA VAL A 140 11.20 -12.22 0.80
C VAL A 140 11.62 -11.41 2.02
N ASP A 141 12.21 -10.23 1.82
CA ASP A 141 12.60 -9.30 2.89
C ASP A 141 11.45 -8.42 3.39
N GLY A 142 10.24 -8.61 2.86
CA GLY A 142 9.06 -7.81 3.17
C GLY A 142 8.96 -6.50 2.40
N SER A 143 9.94 -6.14 1.57
CA SER A 143 9.86 -4.95 0.72
C SER A 143 8.77 -5.11 -0.33
N ARG A 144 8.12 -4.00 -0.68
CA ARG A 144 7.00 -3.98 -1.61
C ARG A 144 7.33 -3.17 -2.85
N ARG A 145 6.98 -3.71 -4.01
CA ARG A 145 6.91 -2.99 -5.29
C ARG A 145 5.47 -2.92 -5.74
N ASN A 146 5.06 -1.77 -6.23
CA ASN A 146 3.74 -1.54 -6.78
C ASN A 146 3.81 -1.68 -8.30
N GLY A 147 2.96 -2.53 -8.87
CA GLY A 147 2.73 -2.64 -10.28
C GLY A 147 1.48 -1.85 -10.66
N TYR A 148 1.61 -0.90 -11.56
CA TYR A 148 0.49 -0.17 -12.15
C TYR A 148 0.31 -0.63 -13.56
N CYS A 149 -0.89 -0.94 -13.97
CA CYS A 149 -1.17 -1.55 -15.25
C CYS A 149 -2.35 -0.87 -15.94
N ARG A 150 -2.18 -0.57 -17.24
CA ARG A 150 -3.28 -0.16 -18.13
C ARG A 150 -3.26 -1.03 -19.37
N ARG A 151 -4.41 -1.58 -19.72
CA ARG A 151 -4.59 -2.38 -20.93
C ARG A 151 -5.18 -1.54 -22.04
N LEU A 152 -4.62 -1.67 -23.23
CA LEU A 152 -5.01 -0.94 -24.42
C LEU A 152 -5.11 -1.89 -25.62
N LEU A 153 -6.11 -1.71 -26.49
CA LEU A 153 -6.13 -2.45 -27.73
C LEU A 153 -5.00 -1.98 -28.66
N PRO A 154 -4.27 -2.87 -29.32
CA PRO A 154 -3.31 -2.52 -30.36
C PRO A 154 -3.95 -1.71 -31.47
N ALA A 155 -3.19 -0.85 -32.16
CA ALA A 155 -3.66 -0.16 -33.37
C ALA A 155 -4.03 -1.18 -34.43
N GLY A 156 -5.09 -0.91 -35.21
CA GLY A 156 -5.56 -1.80 -36.26
C GLY A 156 -7.09 -1.84 -36.35
N ARG A 157 -7.57 -2.64 -37.29
CA ARG A 157 -9.01 -2.91 -37.51
C ARG A 157 -9.33 -4.37 -37.15
N GLY A 158 -10.59 -4.63 -36.78
CA GLY A 158 -11.08 -5.96 -36.45
C GLY A 158 -10.79 -6.40 -35.01
N ALA A 159 -11.12 -7.64 -34.70
CA ALA A 159 -10.97 -8.20 -33.37
C ALA A 159 -9.49 -8.50 -33.04
N ARG A 160 -9.01 -8.06 -31.87
CA ARG A 160 -7.63 -8.20 -31.40
C ARG A 160 -7.57 -8.30 -29.89
N VAL A 161 -6.51 -8.88 -29.37
CA VAL A 161 -6.28 -8.98 -27.92
C VAL A 161 -5.60 -7.71 -27.41
N PRO A 162 -5.87 -7.27 -26.15
CA PRO A 162 -5.24 -6.10 -25.58
C PRO A 162 -3.75 -6.34 -25.27
N GLU A 163 -3.00 -5.24 -25.20
CA GLU A 163 -1.65 -5.15 -24.64
C GLU A 163 -1.70 -4.45 -23.31
N ALA A 164 -0.95 -4.93 -22.32
CA ALA A 164 -0.84 -4.28 -21.02
C ALA A 164 0.47 -3.47 -20.93
N TYR A 165 0.34 -2.21 -20.61
CA TYR A 165 1.45 -1.33 -20.21
C TYR A 165 1.53 -1.39 -18.69
N CYS A 166 2.67 -1.83 -18.16
CA CYS A 166 2.86 -2.01 -16.73
C CYS A 166 4.09 -1.25 -16.25
N ILE A 167 3.91 -0.43 -15.22
CA ILE A 167 4.97 0.32 -14.54
C ILE A 167 5.21 -0.30 -13.18
N ILE A 168 6.45 -0.69 -12.89
CA ILE A 168 6.85 -1.20 -11.58
C ILE A 168 7.60 -0.10 -10.84
N SER A 169 7.14 0.22 -9.63
CA SER A 169 7.69 1.31 -8.82
C SER A 169 7.67 0.96 -7.33
N ARG A 170 8.60 1.54 -6.58
CA ARG A 170 8.54 1.56 -5.11
C ARG A 170 7.62 2.66 -4.58
N VAL A 171 7.19 3.56 -5.44
CA VAL A 171 6.27 4.65 -5.06
C VAL A 171 4.85 4.13 -5.07
N ALA A 172 4.17 4.24 -3.95
CA ALA A 172 2.76 3.90 -3.81
C ALA A 172 1.92 5.17 -4.07
N CYS A 173 1.56 5.44 -5.34
CA CYS A 173 0.76 6.60 -5.70
C CYS A 173 -0.11 6.32 -6.92
N PHE A 174 -1.31 5.75 -6.70
CA PHE A 174 -2.20 5.34 -7.79
C PHE A 174 -2.58 6.52 -8.71
N GLY A 175 -2.98 7.65 -8.14
CA GLY A 175 -3.43 8.82 -8.91
C GLY A 175 -2.32 9.40 -9.82
N LEU A 176 -1.08 9.40 -9.35
CA LEU A 176 0.08 9.83 -10.13
C LEU A 176 0.31 8.93 -11.35
N PHE A 177 0.34 7.61 -11.13
CA PHE A 177 0.56 6.65 -12.21
C PHE A 177 -0.62 6.56 -13.17
N SER A 178 -1.85 6.77 -12.70
CA SER A 178 -3.01 6.88 -13.59
C SER A 178 -2.86 8.06 -14.58
N LYS A 179 -2.43 9.23 -14.10
CA LYS A 179 -2.11 10.39 -14.96
C LYS A 179 -0.98 10.10 -15.96
N ILE A 180 0.05 9.38 -15.52
CA ILE A 180 1.15 8.94 -16.41
C ILE A 180 0.60 8.03 -17.51
N PHE A 181 -0.32 7.12 -17.20
CA PHE A 181 -0.95 6.28 -18.22
C PHE A 181 -1.87 7.03 -19.16
N ASP A 182 -2.55 8.10 -18.73
CA ASP A 182 -3.29 8.99 -19.64
C ASP A 182 -2.36 9.56 -20.70
N GLU A 183 -1.16 9.98 -20.29
CA GLU A 183 -0.14 10.48 -21.20
C GLU A 183 0.47 9.39 -22.11
N VAL A 184 0.64 8.17 -21.57
CA VAL A 184 1.08 7.00 -22.37
C VAL A 184 0.03 6.66 -23.43
N GLU A 185 -1.25 6.62 -23.06
CA GLU A 185 -2.35 6.31 -23.98
C GLU A 185 -2.48 7.36 -25.09
N LYS A 186 -2.40 8.66 -24.76
CA LYS A 186 -2.41 9.78 -25.70
C LYS A 186 -1.28 9.63 -26.72
N ARG A 187 -0.05 9.37 -26.29
CA ARG A 187 1.11 9.18 -27.17
C ARG A 187 1.00 7.94 -28.04
N ARG A 188 0.48 6.86 -27.45
CA ARG A 188 0.27 5.61 -28.16
C ARG A 188 -0.71 5.75 -29.33
N GLN A 189 -1.73 6.59 -29.21
CA GLN A 189 -2.68 6.88 -30.29
C GLN A 189 -1.98 7.50 -31.50
N ILE A 190 -0.90 8.25 -31.29
CA ILE A 190 -0.09 8.82 -32.35
C ILE A 190 0.90 7.78 -32.89
N SER A 191 1.77 7.27 -32.03
CA SER A 191 2.73 6.20 -32.35
C SER A 191 3.30 5.56 -31.10
N LYS A 192 3.53 4.23 -31.10
CA LYS A 192 4.26 3.54 -30.02
C LYS A 192 5.64 4.17 -29.75
N ALA A 193 6.32 4.67 -30.78
CA ALA A 193 7.63 5.29 -30.64
C ALA A 193 7.63 6.55 -29.77
N MET A 194 6.48 7.22 -29.62
CA MET A 194 6.35 8.43 -28.80
C MET A 194 6.32 8.15 -27.29
N ILE A 195 6.06 6.91 -26.88
CA ILE A 195 6.00 6.52 -25.46
C ILE A 195 7.39 6.54 -24.83
N TYR A 196 8.39 6.01 -25.54
CA TYR A 196 9.71 5.74 -24.96
C TYR A 196 10.48 7.01 -24.58
N PRO A 197 10.53 8.07 -25.42
CA PRO A 197 11.17 9.33 -25.02
C PRO A 197 10.49 9.97 -23.79
N PHE A 198 9.18 9.90 -23.72
CA PHE A 198 8.41 10.38 -22.54
C PHE A 198 8.78 9.59 -21.27
N MET A 199 8.80 8.26 -21.35
CA MET A 199 9.16 7.42 -20.22
C MET A 199 10.64 7.57 -19.82
N GLN A 200 11.53 7.84 -20.78
CA GLN A 200 12.94 8.18 -20.52
C GLN A 200 13.02 9.48 -19.72
N SER A 201 12.38 10.54 -20.17
CA SER A 201 12.36 11.83 -19.47
C SER A 201 11.77 11.72 -18.07
N LEU A 202 10.70 10.90 -17.89
CA LEU A 202 10.11 10.63 -16.59
C LEU A 202 11.08 9.89 -15.65
N ARG A 203 11.85 8.93 -16.17
CA ARG A 203 12.82 8.17 -15.37
C ARG A 203 14.00 9.01 -14.94
N GLU A 204 14.43 9.95 -15.77
CA GLU A 204 15.55 10.87 -15.48
C GLU A 204 15.13 12.01 -14.55
N ALA A 205 13.83 12.29 -14.46
CA ALA A 205 13.33 13.32 -13.58
C ALA A 205 13.39 12.88 -12.11
N PRO A 206 13.75 13.78 -11.17
CA PRO A 206 13.72 13.47 -9.76
C PRO A 206 12.29 13.29 -9.29
N LEU A 207 12.03 12.28 -8.43
CA LEU A 207 10.72 12.15 -7.78
C LEU A 207 10.48 13.37 -6.88
N PRO A 208 9.34 14.08 -7.01
CA PRO A 208 9.05 15.23 -6.16
C PRO A 208 8.88 14.82 -4.71
N SER A 209 9.32 15.66 -3.78
CA SER A 209 9.01 15.50 -2.36
C SER A 209 7.50 15.58 -2.13
N PRO A 210 6.96 14.96 -1.08
CA PRO A 210 5.53 15.05 -0.75
C PRO A 210 5.03 16.50 -0.76
N GLY A 211 3.90 16.77 -1.41
CA GLY A 211 3.30 18.08 -1.59
C GLY A 211 3.86 18.92 -2.75
N ASN A 212 4.93 18.49 -3.39
CA ASN A 212 5.56 19.24 -4.48
C ASN A 212 5.13 18.72 -5.86
N THR A 213 5.27 19.60 -6.85
CA THR A 213 4.96 19.33 -8.26
C THR A 213 6.25 19.39 -9.07
N ILE A 214 6.40 18.46 -10.00
CA ILE A 214 7.45 18.49 -11.02
C ILE A 214 6.82 18.70 -12.38
N SER A 215 7.51 19.44 -13.25
CA SER A 215 7.14 19.68 -14.64
C SER A 215 8.05 18.89 -15.57
N ILE A 216 7.47 18.07 -16.43
CA ILE A 216 8.18 17.27 -17.42
C ILE A 216 7.84 17.81 -18.81
N SER A 217 8.84 18.23 -19.56
CA SER A 217 8.67 18.64 -20.95
C SER A 217 8.69 17.42 -21.86
N SER A 218 7.71 17.30 -22.74
CA SER A 218 7.62 16.22 -23.73
C SER A 218 7.17 16.76 -25.07
N PHE A 219 7.91 16.41 -26.12
CA PHE A 219 7.56 16.81 -27.48
C PHE A 219 6.53 15.85 -28.08
N ILE A 220 5.50 16.40 -28.71
CA ILE A 220 4.51 15.67 -29.50
C ILE A 220 4.51 16.26 -30.90
N PRO A 221 4.68 15.45 -31.98
CA PRO A 221 4.52 15.94 -33.36
C PRO A 221 3.20 16.64 -33.51
N ASP A 222 3.18 17.72 -34.30
CA ASP A 222 2.01 18.57 -34.59
C ASP A 222 1.42 19.36 -33.41
N ALA A 223 1.72 18.99 -32.15
CA ALA A 223 1.29 19.72 -30.95
C ALA A 223 2.42 20.52 -30.28
N GLY A 224 3.67 20.26 -30.64
CA GLY A 224 4.84 20.91 -30.06
C GLY A 224 5.26 20.34 -28.70
N THR A 225 5.91 21.18 -27.88
CA THR A 225 6.35 20.77 -26.53
C THR A 225 5.22 20.99 -25.53
N GLU A 226 4.79 19.90 -24.90
CA GLU A 226 3.85 19.92 -23.77
C GLU A 226 4.59 19.89 -22.44
N ILE A 227 4.05 20.58 -21.44
CA ILE A 227 4.51 20.54 -20.06
C ILE A 227 3.50 19.75 -19.24
N ILE A 228 3.96 18.63 -18.68
CA ILE A 228 3.14 17.74 -17.84
C ILE A 228 3.50 17.99 -16.39
N CYS A 229 2.53 18.41 -15.59
CA CYS A 229 2.71 18.65 -14.16
C CYS A 229 2.28 17.42 -13.35
N LEU A 230 3.22 16.83 -12.61
CA LEU A 230 2.99 15.69 -11.74
C LEU A 230 3.17 16.11 -10.29
N THR A 231 2.09 16.08 -9.52
CA THR A 231 2.07 16.47 -8.09
C THR A 231 2.02 15.22 -7.23
N ARG A 232 2.91 15.14 -6.24
CA ARG A 232 2.87 14.09 -5.22
C ARG A 232 2.05 14.55 -4.03
N PRO A 233 1.11 13.76 -3.49
CA PRO A 233 0.36 14.11 -2.28
C PRO A 233 1.24 14.40 -1.08
N VAL A 234 0.76 15.27 -0.16
CA VAL A 234 1.50 15.66 1.06
C VAL A 234 1.66 14.47 2.01
N GLU A 235 0.60 13.66 2.14
CA GLU A 235 0.51 12.60 3.13
C GLU A 235 0.72 11.23 2.49
N SER A 236 1.77 10.56 2.89
CA SER A 236 2.21 9.29 2.27
C SER A 236 1.17 8.18 2.32
N TRP A 237 0.36 8.08 3.39
CA TRP A 237 -0.70 7.07 3.48
C TRP A 237 -1.89 7.33 2.56
N LEU A 238 -2.00 8.56 2.00
CA LEU A 238 -3.04 8.93 1.02
C LEU A 238 -2.54 8.86 -0.44
N GLU A 239 -1.25 8.62 -0.67
CA GLU A 239 -0.66 8.66 -2.01
C GLU A 239 -1.26 7.64 -2.99
N HIS A 240 -1.74 6.50 -2.49
CA HIS A 240 -2.26 5.40 -3.31
C HIS A 240 -3.76 5.14 -3.12
N VAL A 241 -4.48 6.06 -2.47
CA VAL A 241 -5.87 5.85 -2.08
C VAL A 241 -6.80 6.78 -2.83
N ASP A 242 -7.95 6.24 -3.23
CA ASP A 242 -9.15 6.99 -3.57
C ASP A 242 -10.35 6.37 -2.83
N PHE A 243 -10.71 6.96 -1.70
CA PHE A 243 -11.88 6.49 -0.92
C PHE A 243 -13.20 6.63 -1.65
N ARG A 244 -13.25 7.42 -2.73
CA ARG A 244 -14.45 7.52 -3.57
C ARG A 244 -14.80 6.16 -4.18
N ALA A 245 -13.79 5.36 -4.56
CA ALA A 245 -14.02 4.01 -5.07
C ALA A 245 -14.67 3.10 -4.01
N LEU A 246 -14.22 3.18 -2.76
CA LEU A 246 -14.78 2.40 -1.65
C LEU A 246 -16.26 2.76 -1.41
N PHE A 247 -16.58 4.05 -1.24
CA PHE A 247 -17.94 4.52 -0.96
C PHE A 247 -18.89 4.49 -2.15
N ARG A 248 -18.39 4.26 -3.35
CA ARG A 248 -19.22 3.94 -4.52
C ARG A 248 -19.74 2.51 -4.49
N CYS A 249 -18.95 1.60 -3.91
CA CYS A 249 -19.29 0.18 -3.85
C CYS A 249 -20.05 -0.21 -2.57
N LEU A 250 -19.73 0.42 -1.45
CA LEU A 250 -20.24 0.10 -0.11
C LEU A 250 -20.82 1.34 0.58
N ASN A 251 -21.91 1.18 1.30
CA ASN A 251 -22.44 2.22 2.18
C ASN A 251 -21.63 2.32 3.48
N ASP A 252 -21.97 3.28 4.35
CA ASP A 252 -21.20 3.57 5.56
C ASP A 252 -21.17 2.38 6.53
N ASP A 253 -22.32 1.73 6.76
CA ASP A 253 -22.42 0.58 7.67
C ASP A 253 -21.64 -0.63 7.13
N GLU A 254 -21.70 -0.87 5.81
CA GLU A 254 -20.94 -1.91 5.13
C GLU A 254 -19.42 -1.66 5.24
N VAL A 255 -18.99 -0.41 5.08
CA VAL A 255 -17.57 -0.02 5.26
C VAL A 255 -17.14 -0.24 6.72
N LEU A 256 -18.00 0.04 7.69
CA LEU A 256 -17.70 -0.19 9.10
C LEU A 256 -17.55 -1.69 9.42
N MET A 257 -18.39 -2.55 8.85
CA MET A 257 -18.27 -4.01 9.01
C MET A 257 -16.94 -4.53 8.41
N VAL A 258 -16.62 -4.08 7.21
CA VAL A 258 -15.31 -4.41 6.57
C VAL A 258 -14.13 -3.91 7.41
N PHE A 259 -14.22 -2.67 7.90
CA PHE A 259 -13.18 -2.10 8.77
C PHE A 259 -13.02 -2.89 10.06
N ALA A 260 -14.11 -3.24 10.73
CA ALA A 260 -14.10 -4.05 11.95
C ALA A 260 -13.43 -5.41 11.72
N ALA A 261 -13.80 -6.11 10.63
CA ALA A 261 -13.18 -7.37 10.24
C ALA A 261 -11.68 -7.21 9.94
N THR A 262 -11.30 -6.12 9.25
CA THR A 262 -9.90 -5.84 8.91
C THR A 262 -9.07 -5.53 10.16
N VAL A 263 -9.58 -4.73 11.10
CA VAL A 263 -8.90 -4.42 12.37
C VAL A 263 -8.67 -5.68 13.20
N MET A 264 -9.55 -6.68 13.10
CA MET A 264 -9.40 -7.97 13.79
C MET A 264 -8.59 -9.00 13.00
N GLU A 265 -7.90 -8.57 11.93
CA GLU A 265 -7.04 -9.43 11.10
C GLU A 265 -7.77 -10.68 10.61
N ARG A 266 -8.97 -10.51 10.02
CA ARG A 266 -9.77 -11.61 9.47
C ARG A 266 -9.39 -11.93 8.03
N ARG A 267 -9.86 -13.06 7.53
CA ARG A 267 -9.78 -13.44 6.12
C ARG A 267 -10.89 -12.74 5.36
N ILE A 268 -10.52 -11.87 4.38
CA ILE A 268 -11.47 -11.07 3.62
C ILE A 268 -11.17 -11.21 2.12
N ILE A 269 -12.18 -11.59 1.35
CA ILE A 269 -12.15 -11.61 -0.12
C ILE A 269 -13.11 -10.54 -0.64
N PHE A 270 -12.61 -9.71 -1.53
CA PHE A 270 -13.42 -8.78 -2.32
C PHE A 270 -13.59 -9.33 -3.71
N ILE A 271 -14.80 -9.30 -4.25
CA ILE A 271 -15.07 -9.75 -5.62
C ILE A 271 -15.62 -8.61 -6.48
N SER A 272 -15.17 -8.56 -7.73
CA SER A 272 -15.65 -7.63 -8.75
C SER A 272 -15.33 -8.16 -10.14
N GLU A 273 -16.04 -7.68 -11.15
CA GLU A 273 -15.67 -7.88 -12.55
C GLU A 273 -14.55 -6.91 -12.99
N GLU A 274 -14.49 -5.71 -12.38
CA GLU A 274 -13.53 -4.66 -12.72
C GLU A 274 -12.26 -4.78 -11.86
N LEU A 275 -11.11 -4.93 -12.49
CA LEU A 275 -9.80 -5.00 -11.81
C LEU A 275 -9.43 -3.68 -11.12
N SER A 276 -9.82 -2.55 -11.73
CA SER A 276 -9.62 -1.21 -11.16
C SER A 276 -10.37 -1.07 -9.83
N THR A 277 -11.61 -1.55 -9.77
CA THR A 277 -12.42 -1.52 -8.55
C THR A 277 -11.79 -2.38 -7.46
N LEU A 278 -11.37 -3.63 -7.76
CA LEU A 278 -10.67 -4.49 -6.81
C LEU A 278 -9.45 -3.81 -6.22
N SER A 279 -8.55 -3.33 -7.06
CA SER A 279 -7.30 -2.74 -6.59
C SER A 279 -7.52 -1.47 -5.77
N GLN A 280 -8.41 -0.56 -6.20
CA GLN A 280 -8.68 0.68 -5.47
C GLN A 280 -9.36 0.44 -4.12
N VAL A 281 -10.35 -0.45 -4.06
CA VAL A 281 -11.06 -0.76 -2.82
C VAL A 281 -10.14 -1.43 -1.81
N LEU A 282 -9.32 -2.42 -2.21
CA LEU A 282 -8.40 -3.08 -1.28
C LEU A 282 -7.37 -2.11 -0.70
N HIS A 283 -6.80 -1.24 -1.52
CA HIS A 283 -5.88 -0.21 -1.03
C HIS A 283 -6.60 0.79 -0.11
N ALA A 284 -7.84 1.17 -0.43
CA ALA A 284 -8.65 2.04 0.43
C ALA A 284 -8.90 1.40 1.80
N VAL A 285 -9.31 0.13 1.84
CA VAL A 285 -9.52 -0.61 3.09
C VAL A 285 -8.25 -0.70 3.92
N ALA A 286 -7.11 -1.02 3.30
CA ALA A 286 -5.83 -1.05 4.00
C ALA A 286 -5.42 0.33 4.56
N ALA A 287 -5.75 1.42 3.87
CA ALA A 287 -5.45 2.78 4.31
C ALA A 287 -6.30 3.23 5.51
N LEU A 288 -7.49 2.64 5.73
CA LEU A 288 -8.30 2.91 6.93
C LEU A 288 -7.60 2.49 8.24
N LEU A 289 -6.62 1.61 8.15
CA LEU A 289 -5.88 1.10 9.32
C LEU A 289 -4.84 2.09 9.88
N TYR A 290 -4.51 3.19 9.16
CA TYR A 290 -3.48 4.12 9.62
C TYR A 290 -3.69 4.53 11.09
N PRO A 291 -2.66 4.49 11.98
CA PRO A 291 -1.21 4.33 11.72
C PRO A 291 -0.73 2.88 11.62
N PHE A 292 -1.60 1.91 11.77
CA PHE A 292 -1.24 0.50 11.71
C PHE A 292 -1.08 0.06 10.25
N VAL A 293 -0.22 -0.93 10.02
CA VAL A 293 0.06 -1.45 8.68
C VAL A 293 -0.38 -2.90 8.63
N TRP A 294 -1.15 -3.27 7.59
CA TRP A 294 -1.53 -4.66 7.36
C TRP A 294 -0.31 -5.56 7.16
N GLN A 295 -0.18 -6.59 8.00
CA GLN A 295 1.02 -7.43 8.07
C GLN A 295 0.88 -8.79 7.38
N HIS A 296 -0.34 -9.16 7.02
CA HIS A 296 -0.64 -10.46 6.41
C HIS A 296 -0.68 -10.37 4.89
N THR A 297 -1.05 -11.47 4.26
CA THR A 297 -1.16 -11.55 2.79
C THR A 297 -2.08 -10.46 2.26
N PHE A 298 -1.57 -9.72 1.26
CA PHE A 298 -2.29 -8.67 0.56
C PHE A 298 -2.09 -8.83 -0.94
N ILE A 299 -3.14 -9.22 -1.65
CA ILE A 299 -3.11 -9.37 -3.10
C ILE A 299 -4.35 -8.69 -3.66
N SER A 300 -4.16 -7.49 -4.21
CA SER A 300 -5.27 -6.68 -4.73
C SER A 300 -6.01 -7.30 -5.90
N ILE A 301 -5.34 -8.18 -6.66
CA ILE A 301 -5.92 -8.95 -7.75
C ILE A 301 -5.24 -10.32 -7.75
N VAL A 302 -5.98 -11.37 -7.45
CA VAL A 302 -5.48 -12.74 -7.45
C VAL A 302 -5.50 -13.30 -8.89
N PRO A 303 -4.34 -13.61 -9.48
CA PRO A 303 -4.31 -14.31 -10.76
C PRO A 303 -4.92 -15.72 -10.64
N THR A 304 -5.61 -16.19 -11.67
CA THR A 304 -6.24 -17.52 -11.70
C THR A 304 -5.29 -18.65 -11.30
N VAL A 305 -4.01 -18.54 -11.68
CA VAL A 305 -2.97 -19.52 -11.33
C VAL A 305 -2.63 -19.58 -9.84
N LEU A 306 -3.05 -18.57 -9.05
CA LEU A 306 -2.81 -18.44 -7.61
C LEU A 306 -4.10 -18.58 -6.77
N ILE A 307 -5.22 -19.01 -7.36
CA ILE A 307 -6.52 -19.07 -6.67
C ILE A 307 -6.47 -19.88 -5.37
N ASP A 308 -5.60 -20.86 -5.27
CA ASP A 308 -5.41 -21.69 -4.06
C ASP A 308 -5.01 -20.86 -2.83
N VAL A 309 -4.52 -19.63 -3.01
CA VAL A 309 -4.20 -18.72 -1.88
C VAL A 309 -5.44 -18.38 -1.04
N CYS A 310 -6.62 -18.44 -1.66
CA CYS A 310 -7.89 -18.18 -0.97
C CYS A 310 -8.21 -19.21 0.13
N SER A 311 -7.60 -20.41 0.04
CA SER A 311 -7.74 -21.49 1.04
C SER A 311 -6.70 -21.38 2.18
N ALA A 312 -5.86 -20.34 2.21
CA ALA A 312 -4.87 -20.16 3.27
C ALA A 312 -5.55 -19.94 4.63
N PRO A 313 -5.08 -20.58 5.72
CA PRO A 313 -5.67 -20.43 7.05
C PRO A 313 -5.29 -19.12 7.74
N THR A 314 -4.28 -18.42 7.25
CA THR A 314 -3.79 -17.14 7.79
C THR A 314 -4.67 -15.97 7.35
N PRO A 315 -4.72 -14.86 8.10
CA PRO A 315 -5.43 -13.65 7.67
C PRO A 315 -4.96 -13.15 6.31
N TYR A 316 -5.86 -12.57 5.55
CA TYR A 316 -5.55 -11.98 4.24
C TYR A 316 -6.56 -10.94 3.78
N LEU A 317 -6.13 -10.06 2.88
CA LEU A 317 -6.98 -9.21 2.05
C LEU A 317 -6.74 -9.57 0.58
N LEU A 318 -7.74 -10.15 -0.06
CA LEU A 318 -7.64 -10.64 -1.43
C LEU A 318 -8.70 -10.04 -2.33
N GLY A 319 -8.32 -9.62 -3.55
CA GLY A 319 -9.23 -9.25 -4.63
C GLY A 319 -9.35 -10.40 -5.64
N VAL A 320 -10.53 -10.90 -5.84
CA VAL A 320 -10.80 -12.03 -6.74
C VAL A 320 -11.81 -11.60 -7.81
N GLN A 321 -11.56 -11.95 -9.06
CA GLN A 321 -12.53 -11.70 -10.12
C GLN A 321 -13.80 -12.52 -9.87
N LYS A 322 -14.96 -11.91 -10.12
CA LYS A 322 -16.27 -12.53 -9.88
C LYS A 322 -16.43 -13.87 -10.62
N SER A 323 -15.84 -14.01 -11.80
CA SER A 323 -15.82 -15.26 -12.58
C SER A 323 -15.13 -16.43 -11.88
N LEU A 324 -14.32 -16.17 -10.85
CA LEU A 324 -13.60 -17.19 -10.09
C LEU A 324 -14.31 -17.56 -8.78
N LEU A 325 -15.45 -16.95 -8.47
CA LEU A 325 -16.19 -17.18 -7.21
C LEU A 325 -16.57 -18.64 -7.01
N GLU A 326 -16.98 -19.34 -8.07
CA GLU A 326 -17.37 -20.76 -8.01
C GLU A 326 -16.21 -21.71 -7.68
N GLN A 327 -14.95 -21.23 -7.82
CA GLN A 327 -13.76 -22.01 -7.48
C GLN A 327 -13.40 -21.89 -6.00
N LEU A 328 -14.05 -20.99 -5.25
CA LEU A 328 -13.87 -20.85 -3.81
C LEU A 328 -14.73 -21.91 -3.11
N THR A 329 -14.08 -22.93 -2.56
CA THR A 329 -14.77 -24.09 -1.98
C THR A 329 -14.96 -24.00 -0.46
N ASP A 330 -14.07 -23.29 0.24
CA ASP A 330 -14.14 -23.11 1.70
C ASP A 330 -14.55 -21.67 2.04
N HIS A 331 -15.72 -21.55 2.67
CA HIS A 331 -16.29 -20.28 3.11
C HIS A 331 -16.31 -20.14 4.64
N SER A 332 -15.69 -21.06 5.37
CA SER A 332 -15.67 -21.06 6.84
C SER A 332 -14.83 -19.91 7.37
N ASP A 333 -15.33 -19.16 8.34
CA ASP A 333 -14.65 -18.01 8.96
C ASP A 333 -14.08 -16.99 7.95
N LEU A 334 -14.81 -16.76 6.87
CA LEU A 334 -14.43 -15.93 5.74
C LEU A 334 -15.48 -14.86 5.48
N MET A 335 -15.03 -13.62 5.28
CA MET A 335 -15.86 -12.54 4.76
C MET A 335 -15.67 -12.44 3.25
N ILE A 336 -16.76 -12.57 2.48
CA ILE A 336 -16.75 -12.33 1.01
C ILE A 336 -17.63 -11.13 0.72
N VAL A 337 -17.05 -10.10 0.11
CA VAL A 337 -17.68 -8.81 -0.18
C VAL A 337 -17.85 -8.63 -1.69
N ASP A 338 -19.08 -8.54 -2.18
CA ASP A 338 -19.38 -8.27 -3.59
C ASP A 338 -19.41 -6.76 -3.85
N LEU A 339 -18.43 -6.28 -4.60
CA LEU A 339 -18.31 -4.88 -5.00
C LEU A 339 -19.13 -4.54 -6.25
N SER A 340 -19.81 -5.51 -6.86
CA SER A 340 -20.55 -5.29 -8.10
C SER A 340 -21.64 -4.25 -7.92
N PRO A 341 -21.86 -3.35 -8.90
CA PRO A 341 -22.99 -2.43 -8.87
C PRO A 341 -24.33 -3.19 -8.82
N GLY A 342 -25.23 -2.79 -7.92
CA GLY A 342 -26.59 -3.37 -7.85
C GLY A 342 -26.66 -4.78 -7.28
N ALA A 343 -25.60 -5.30 -6.64
CA ALA A 343 -25.69 -6.54 -5.89
C ALA A 343 -26.76 -6.42 -4.80
N GLU A 344 -27.70 -7.39 -4.75
CA GLU A 344 -28.79 -7.41 -3.75
C GLU A 344 -28.24 -7.49 -2.32
N THR A 345 -27.19 -8.27 -2.13
CA THR A 345 -26.44 -8.36 -0.88
C THR A 345 -24.96 -8.12 -1.15
N LYS A 346 -24.34 -7.25 -0.34
CA LYS A 346 -22.91 -6.97 -0.44
C LYS A 346 -22.04 -8.05 0.22
N PHE A 347 -22.57 -8.72 1.22
CA PHE A 347 -21.88 -9.79 1.93
C PHE A 347 -22.42 -11.15 1.50
N ILE A 348 -21.64 -11.91 0.71
CA ILE A 348 -21.97 -13.30 0.34
C ILE A 348 -21.80 -14.20 1.55
N THR A 349 -20.70 -14.01 2.30
CA THR A 349 -20.43 -14.65 3.59
C THR A 349 -19.87 -13.64 4.58
N ARG A 350 -20.17 -13.84 5.86
CA ARG A 350 -19.61 -13.11 6.99
C ARG A 350 -19.65 -13.96 8.25
N ILE A 351 -18.85 -13.61 9.26
CA ILE A 351 -18.81 -14.33 10.54
C ILE A 351 -20.05 -14.00 11.36
N GLY A 352 -20.60 -12.77 11.24
CA GLY A 352 -21.86 -12.36 11.83
C GLY A 352 -21.75 -11.56 13.13
N ASP A 353 -20.55 -11.29 13.61
CA ASP A 353 -20.28 -10.46 14.80
C ASP A 353 -19.70 -9.08 14.47
N GLU A 354 -19.48 -8.75 13.18
CA GLU A 354 -18.78 -7.55 12.70
C GLU A 354 -19.40 -6.26 13.24
N GLU A 355 -20.74 -6.20 13.33
CA GLU A 355 -21.48 -5.04 13.83
C GLU A 355 -21.22 -4.76 15.31
N SER A 356 -20.83 -5.79 16.08
CA SER A 356 -20.62 -5.70 17.53
C SER A 356 -19.14 -5.55 17.93
N LEU A 357 -18.21 -5.67 16.98
CA LEU A 357 -16.76 -5.59 17.26
C LEU A 357 -16.32 -4.19 17.69
N LEU A 358 -16.83 -3.17 17.02
CA LEU A 358 -16.51 -1.79 17.36
C LEU A 358 -17.42 -1.30 18.51
N PRO A 359 -16.91 -0.50 19.45
CA PRO A 359 -17.72 0.11 20.49
C PRO A 359 -18.80 1.04 19.91
N ALA A 360 -20.06 0.85 20.29
CA ALA A 360 -21.20 1.58 19.72
C ALA A 360 -21.02 3.11 19.66
N LYS A 361 -20.48 3.72 20.72
CA LYS A 361 -20.21 5.17 20.74
C LYS A 361 -19.15 5.60 19.71
N LEU A 362 -18.15 4.76 19.41
CA LEU A 362 -17.18 5.05 18.38
C LEU A 362 -17.79 4.89 17.00
N THR A 363 -18.66 3.90 16.82
CA THR A 363 -19.44 3.68 15.60
C THR A 363 -20.33 4.88 15.28
N GLU A 364 -21.13 5.35 16.24
CA GLU A 364 -22.01 6.52 16.10
C GLU A 364 -21.22 7.78 15.73
N GLU A 365 -20.09 8.03 16.40
CA GLU A 365 -19.25 9.18 16.09
C GLU A 365 -18.61 9.08 14.73
N LEU A 366 -18.16 7.89 14.32
CA LEU A 366 -17.58 7.64 13.02
C LEU A 366 -18.59 7.90 11.91
N LEU A 367 -19.83 7.38 12.05
CA LEU A 367 -20.93 7.63 11.14
C LEU A 367 -21.28 9.12 11.04
N LEU A 368 -21.31 9.82 12.18
CA LEU A 368 -21.54 11.27 12.21
C LEU A 368 -20.43 12.04 11.43
N ARG A 369 -19.17 11.62 11.57
CA ARG A 369 -18.06 12.24 10.81
C ARG A 369 -18.17 11.95 9.32
N LEU A 370 -18.51 10.70 8.96
CA LEU A 370 -18.69 10.31 7.57
C LEU A 370 -19.88 11.02 6.92
N SER A 371 -20.94 11.33 7.64
CA SER A 371 -22.09 12.08 7.12
C SER A 371 -21.76 13.52 6.69
N ALA A 372 -20.63 14.07 7.15
CA ALA A 372 -20.14 15.39 6.74
C ALA A 372 -19.52 15.41 5.33
N ARG A 373 -19.44 14.29 4.63
CA ARG A 373 -18.90 14.21 3.27
C ARG A 373 -19.77 15.02 2.29
N LYS A 374 -19.11 15.91 1.56
CA LYS A 374 -19.77 16.68 0.51
C LYS A 374 -19.79 15.89 -0.80
N ARG A 375 -20.87 15.92 -1.54
CA ARG A 375 -20.99 15.25 -2.86
C ARG A 375 -19.93 15.71 -3.87
N ASN A 376 -19.55 16.99 -3.82
CA ASN A 376 -18.59 17.60 -4.75
C ASN A 376 -17.22 17.86 -4.11
N ALA A 377 -16.86 17.14 -3.04
CA ALA A 377 -15.52 17.23 -2.45
C ALA A 377 -14.45 16.81 -3.45
N SER A 378 -13.28 17.45 -3.43
CA SER A 378 -12.11 16.93 -4.16
C SER A 378 -11.69 15.55 -3.60
N THR A 379 -10.88 14.82 -4.35
CA THR A 379 -10.36 13.53 -3.87
C THR A 379 -9.54 13.72 -2.59
N GLU A 380 -8.74 14.78 -2.54
CA GLU A 380 -7.91 15.13 -1.39
C GLU A 380 -8.75 15.47 -0.16
N GLU A 381 -9.80 16.31 -0.33
CA GLU A 381 -10.72 16.65 0.76
C GLU A 381 -11.45 15.43 1.31
N LEU A 382 -11.93 14.55 0.42
CA LEU A 382 -12.58 13.31 0.82
C LEU A 382 -11.62 12.38 1.55
N ASN A 383 -10.42 12.19 1.00
CA ASN A 383 -9.41 11.33 1.58
C ASN A 383 -8.98 11.81 2.97
N CYS A 384 -8.77 13.10 3.15
CA CYS A 384 -8.46 13.69 4.48
C CYS A 384 -9.59 13.46 5.47
N LEU A 385 -10.84 13.76 5.08
CA LEU A 385 -12.00 13.59 5.96
C LEU A 385 -12.17 12.13 6.40
N VAL A 386 -12.12 11.19 5.47
CA VAL A 386 -12.28 9.76 5.75
C VAL A 386 -11.13 9.25 6.62
N SER A 387 -9.88 9.56 6.27
CA SER A 387 -8.71 9.15 7.05
C SER A 387 -8.77 9.67 8.49
N GLU A 388 -9.12 10.95 8.69
CA GLU A 388 -9.24 11.52 10.03
C GLU A 388 -10.42 10.92 10.83
N ALA A 389 -11.51 10.55 10.14
CA ALA A 389 -12.65 9.91 10.78
C ALA A 389 -12.26 8.53 11.36
N PHE A 390 -11.61 7.68 10.56
CA PHE A 390 -11.17 6.36 11.02
C PHE A 390 -10.00 6.44 12.01
N LEU A 391 -9.07 7.37 11.83
CA LEU A 391 -7.99 7.62 12.78
C LEU A 391 -8.50 7.96 14.20
N CYS A 392 -9.67 8.61 14.29
CA CYS A 392 -10.30 8.92 15.56
C CYS A 392 -10.60 7.65 16.40
N VAL A 393 -10.94 6.53 15.76
CA VAL A 393 -11.17 5.24 16.45
C VAL A 393 -9.92 4.83 17.21
N PHE A 394 -8.75 4.87 16.55
CA PHE A 394 -7.47 4.50 17.18
C PHE A 394 -6.99 5.54 18.20
N THR A 395 -7.15 6.83 17.89
CA THR A 395 -6.79 7.92 18.83
C THR A 395 -7.51 7.75 20.16
N ARG A 396 -8.81 7.39 20.14
CA ARG A 396 -9.62 7.25 21.35
C ARG A 396 -9.48 5.92 22.05
N SER A 397 -9.23 4.84 21.31
CA SER A 397 -9.15 3.50 21.90
C SER A 397 -7.76 3.16 22.41
N VAL A 398 -6.72 3.49 21.66
CA VAL A 398 -5.34 3.10 21.97
C VAL A 398 -4.33 4.24 22.04
N GLY A 399 -4.73 5.51 21.79
CA GLY A 399 -3.82 6.65 21.74
C GLY A 399 -3.00 6.91 23.03
N HIS A 400 -3.43 6.38 24.16
CA HIS A 400 -2.69 6.49 25.42
C HIS A 400 -1.50 5.52 25.54
N PHE A 401 -1.17 4.73 24.51
CA PHE A 401 -0.13 3.69 24.52
C PHE A 401 1.24 4.21 24.95
N SER A 402 1.63 5.40 24.49
CA SER A 402 2.96 5.97 24.78
C SER A 402 3.23 6.20 26.27
N GLN A 403 2.19 6.44 27.09
CA GLN A 403 2.28 6.59 28.54
C GLN A 403 2.58 5.27 29.25
N HIS A 404 2.45 4.16 28.55
CA HIS A 404 2.65 2.80 29.05
C HIS A 404 3.91 2.12 28.51
N ILE A 405 4.74 2.85 27.73
CA ILE A 405 6.07 2.42 27.33
C ILE A 405 7.06 2.96 28.36
N ARG A 406 7.63 2.10 29.17
CA ARG A 406 8.59 2.44 30.25
C ARG A 406 10.00 2.11 29.81
N ARG A 407 10.94 2.99 30.21
CA ARG A 407 12.37 2.78 30.00
C ARG A 407 12.93 1.90 31.13
N SER A 408 13.64 0.84 30.76
CA SER A 408 14.38 -0.02 31.67
C SER A 408 15.80 -0.18 31.15
N GLY A 409 16.76 0.55 31.76
CA GLY A 409 18.12 0.64 31.21
C GLY A 409 18.15 1.25 29.79
N ASN A 410 18.72 0.52 28.84
CA ASN A 410 18.79 0.93 27.43
C ASN A 410 17.58 0.49 26.59
N SER A 411 16.66 -0.29 27.14
CA SER A 411 15.48 -0.78 26.43
C SER A 411 14.21 -0.07 26.88
N ARG A 412 13.21 -0.07 26.01
CA ARG A 412 11.85 0.43 26.26
C ARG A 412 10.88 -0.72 26.14
N HIS A 413 9.92 -0.82 27.06
CA HIS A 413 8.99 -1.93 27.10
C HIS A 413 7.57 -1.47 27.35
N PHE A 414 6.65 -2.00 26.59
CA PHE A 414 5.21 -1.72 26.71
C PHE A 414 4.59 -2.56 27.83
N HIS A 415 3.90 -1.88 28.74
CA HIS A 415 3.24 -2.49 29.89
C HIS A 415 1.76 -2.75 29.64
N LYS A 416 1.44 -3.85 28.93
CA LYS A 416 0.09 -4.27 28.54
C LYS A 416 -0.94 -4.21 29.69
N LYS A 417 -0.60 -4.69 30.89
CA LYS A 417 -1.52 -4.66 32.06
C LYS A 417 -1.85 -3.25 32.51
N SER A 418 -0.85 -2.36 32.54
CA SER A 418 -1.03 -0.94 32.90
C SER A 418 -1.87 -0.22 31.84
N PHE A 419 -1.61 -0.47 30.57
CA PHE A 419 -2.33 0.07 29.44
C PHE A 419 -3.83 -0.27 29.47
N LEU A 420 -4.17 -1.56 29.65
CA LEU A 420 -5.56 -2.00 29.73
C LEU A 420 -6.33 -1.41 30.92
N LYS A 421 -5.65 -1.19 32.07
CA LYS A 421 -6.25 -0.53 33.23
C LYS A 421 -6.55 0.97 33.00
N ALA A 422 -5.82 1.60 32.08
CA ALA A 422 -5.93 3.01 31.78
C ALA A 422 -6.94 3.33 30.66
N VAL A 423 -7.59 2.32 30.07
CA VAL A 423 -8.65 2.54 29.07
C VAL A 423 -9.77 3.37 29.70
N GLU A 424 -9.97 4.59 29.18
CA GLU A 424 -10.85 5.60 29.77
C GLU A 424 -12.32 5.15 29.78
N HIS A 425 -12.79 4.55 28.68
CA HIS A 425 -14.17 4.08 28.55
C HIS A 425 -14.25 2.56 28.68
N LYS A 426 -14.93 2.06 29.69
CA LYS A 426 -15.10 0.64 29.90
C LYS A 426 -15.75 -0.09 28.71
N SER A 427 -16.62 0.61 27.97
CA SER A 427 -17.22 0.09 26.72
C SER A 427 -16.20 -0.20 25.62
N HIS A 428 -15.03 0.44 25.64
CA HIS A 428 -13.95 0.19 24.68
C HIS A 428 -13.06 -1.00 25.07
N LEU A 429 -13.15 -1.45 26.32
CA LEU A 429 -12.19 -2.42 26.86
C LEU A 429 -12.19 -3.75 26.10
N ASN A 430 -13.36 -4.24 25.67
CA ASN A 430 -13.43 -5.49 24.92
C ASN A 430 -12.74 -5.37 23.57
N PHE A 431 -13.07 -4.32 22.81
CA PHE A 431 -12.39 -4.00 21.55
C PHE A 431 -10.87 -3.89 21.72
N VAL A 432 -10.43 -3.09 22.70
CA VAL A 432 -9.00 -2.87 22.96
C VAL A 432 -8.29 -4.18 23.32
N LYS A 433 -8.92 -5.06 24.12
CA LYS A 433 -8.36 -6.37 24.47
C LYS A 433 -8.13 -7.27 23.25
N LEU A 434 -9.06 -7.24 22.28
CA LEU A 434 -8.93 -8.00 21.04
C LEU A 434 -7.88 -7.37 20.15
N PHE A 435 -7.95 -6.06 19.94
CA PHE A 435 -7.06 -5.34 19.03
C PHE A 435 -5.57 -5.43 19.42
N ILE A 436 -5.24 -5.35 20.71
CA ILE A 436 -3.85 -5.48 21.17
C ILE A 436 -3.28 -6.92 21.09
N GLN A 437 -4.05 -7.87 20.55
CA GLN A 437 -3.57 -9.21 20.24
C GLN A 437 -3.24 -9.38 18.76
N THR A 438 -3.56 -8.37 17.93
CA THR A 438 -3.27 -8.37 16.50
C THR A 438 -1.77 -8.18 16.23
N GLN A 439 -1.29 -8.74 15.14
CA GLN A 439 0.12 -8.62 14.74
C GLN A 439 0.46 -7.17 14.38
N MET A 440 -0.48 -6.44 13.74
CA MET A 440 -0.22 -5.03 13.40
C MET A 440 -0.09 -4.12 14.63
N PHE A 441 -0.82 -4.39 15.73
CA PHE A 441 -0.60 -3.65 16.98
C PHE A 441 0.74 -4.01 17.61
N ASP A 442 1.10 -5.29 17.63
CA ASP A 442 2.37 -5.75 18.22
C ASP A 442 3.58 -5.13 17.51
N LEU A 443 3.59 -5.14 16.17
CA LEU A 443 4.67 -4.53 15.38
C LEU A 443 4.71 -3.00 15.51
N PHE A 444 3.56 -2.34 15.57
CA PHE A 444 3.51 -0.90 15.85
C PHE A 444 4.16 -0.56 17.20
N ILE A 445 3.87 -1.35 18.24
CA ILE A 445 4.48 -1.15 19.55
C ILE A 445 5.99 -1.43 19.54
N GLN A 446 6.45 -2.47 18.82
CA GLN A 446 7.89 -2.75 18.67
C GLN A 446 8.63 -1.60 17.97
N GLU A 447 8.03 -0.99 16.97
CA GLU A 447 8.59 0.19 16.32
C GLU A 447 8.67 1.38 17.28
N GLU A 448 7.62 1.64 18.05
CA GLU A 448 7.59 2.70 19.07
C GLU A 448 8.56 2.46 20.22
N GLU A 449 8.86 1.20 20.55
CA GLU A 449 9.89 0.83 21.53
C GLU A 449 11.29 1.11 21.01
N THR A 450 11.54 0.86 19.71
CA THR A 450 12.88 0.96 19.11
C THR A 450 13.18 2.35 18.56
N GLN A 451 12.26 2.92 17.79
CA GLN A 451 12.43 4.20 17.06
C GLN A 451 11.19 5.10 17.17
N PRO A 452 10.90 5.64 18.36
CA PRO A 452 9.73 6.49 18.54
C PRO A 452 9.79 7.75 17.68
N ASN A 453 8.71 8.04 16.97
CA ASN A 453 8.57 9.28 16.20
C ASN A 453 7.45 10.18 16.79
N PRO A 454 7.73 11.01 17.80
CA PRO A 454 6.72 11.83 18.46
C PRO A 454 6.11 12.89 17.53
N ASN A 455 6.74 13.19 16.40
CA ASN A 455 6.27 14.15 15.41
C ASN A 455 5.38 13.51 14.33
N ALA A 456 5.18 12.18 14.38
CA ALA A 456 4.29 11.50 13.45
C ALA A 456 2.86 12.07 13.56
N PHE A 457 2.13 12.06 12.44
CA PHE A 457 0.77 12.63 12.39
C PHE A 457 -0.16 12.02 13.44
N PHE A 458 -0.10 10.71 13.66
CA PHE A 458 -0.88 10.03 14.70
C PHE A 458 -0.60 10.59 16.10
N HIS A 459 0.68 10.77 16.48
CA HIS A 459 1.05 11.32 17.78
C HIS A 459 0.54 12.75 17.97
N ARG A 460 0.59 13.58 16.94
CA ARG A 460 0.00 14.93 16.96
C ARG A 460 -1.51 14.88 17.22
N LYS A 461 -2.23 13.99 16.49
CA LYS A 461 -3.69 13.83 16.68
C LYS A 461 -4.05 13.28 18.06
N VAL A 462 -3.25 12.40 18.62
CA VAL A 462 -3.39 11.91 20.01
C VAL A 462 -3.19 13.06 20.99
N SER A 463 -2.17 13.89 20.83
CA SER A 463 -1.89 15.05 21.68
C SER A 463 -3.04 16.08 21.61
N GLU A 464 -3.51 16.41 20.41
CA GLU A 464 -4.67 17.29 20.18
C GLU A 464 -5.93 16.76 20.89
N TYR A 465 -6.18 15.47 20.81
CA TYR A 465 -7.30 14.82 21.48
C TYR A 465 -7.21 14.95 23.02
N HIS A 466 -6.04 14.66 23.59
CA HIS A 466 -5.84 14.76 25.03
C HIS A 466 -5.97 16.20 25.55
N GLU A 467 -5.43 17.18 24.84
CA GLU A 467 -5.57 18.59 25.20
C GLU A 467 -7.03 19.06 25.17
N ARG A 468 -7.78 18.68 24.13
CA ARG A 468 -9.21 18.98 24.02
C ARG A 468 -9.99 18.38 25.17
N THR A 469 -9.80 17.09 25.44
CA THR A 469 -10.48 16.38 26.53
C THR A 469 -10.16 17.01 27.91
N LYS A 470 -8.90 17.42 28.11
CA LYS A 470 -8.51 18.11 29.34
C LYS A 470 -9.22 19.46 29.50
N LYS A 471 -9.30 20.25 28.42
CA LYS A 471 -10.03 21.54 28.42
C LYS A 471 -11.53 21.33 28.69
N GLU A 472 -12.15 20.33 28.10
CA GLU A 472 -13.58 20.00 28.32
C GLU A 472 -13.85 19.59 29.79
N LYS A 473 -12.99 18.71 30.35
CA LYS A 473 -13.07 18.34 31.78
C LYS A 473 -12.91 19.52 32.72
N MET A 474 -12.01 20.45 32.43
CA MET A 474 -11.82 21.70 33.21
C MET A 474 -13.08 22.57 33.14
N LYS A 475 -13.65 22.78 31.93
CA LYS A 475 -14.89 23.58 31.77
C LYS A 475 -16.05 22.90 32.52
N ALA A 476 -16.23 21.61 32.44
CA ALA A 476 -17.28 20.88 33.17
C ALA A 476 -17.09 20.91 34.68
N GLY A 477 -15.85 20.95 35.18
CA GLY A 477 -15.53 21.14 36.60
C GLY A 477 -15.86 22.54 37.08
N TRP A 478 -15.63 23.59 36.29
CA TRP A 478 -15.97 24.97 36.61
C TRP A 478 -17.49 25.16 36.68
N VAL A 479 -18.25 24.58 35.76
CA VAL A 479 -19.73 24.67 35.76
C VAL A 479 -20.33 23.98 37.01
N ARG A 480 -19.72 22.89 37.50
CA ARG A 480 -20.18 22.24 38.75
C ARG A 480 -19.77 22.99 40.02
N GLY A 481 -18.71 23.79 39.97
CA GLY A 481 -18.25 24.60 41.10
C GLY A 481 -18.95 25.97 41.26
N VAL A 482 -19.78 26.37 40.28
CA VAL A 482 -20.54 27.64 40.31
C VAL A 482 -22.01 27.42 40.72
N VAL A 483 -22.43 26.16 40.91
CA VAL A 483 -23.82 25.77 41.29
C VAL A 483 -23.84 25.22 42.75
N VAL A 484 -22.89 25.66 43.59
CA VAL A 484 -22.96 25.42 45.04
C VAL A 484 -22.96 26.76 45.79
#